data_e74575fd25401906fcf6e8441d175d95
#
_entry.id   e74575fd25401906fcf6e8441d175d95
#
_cell.length_a   1.000
_cell.length_b   1.000
_cell.length_c   1.000
_cell.angle_alpha   90.00
_cell.angle_beta   90.00
_cell.angle_gamma   90.00
#
_symmetry.space_group_name_H-M   'P 1'
#
loop_
_entity.id
_entity.type
_entity.pdbx_description
1 polymer ?
#
loop_
_entity_poly.entity_id
_entity_poly.type
_entity_poly.pdbx_seq_one_letter_code
_entity_poly.pdbx_strand_id
1 'polypeptide(L)'
;MGKFKISDPMRLFTLIVSALFVAIGAMAIADGNSEGWLIAGFFGLCFLIAVFEPWFPKPWAVCQYRLLITEDEVACEHPRRQRELIRWEDVNRIWYVTTSEGPQLPDEWLLLEGEHGGCLFPTEAIGFDGIWDELNQRFAGFDYKPLIHGGTDEAKHLCWERSCPRSLS
;
A
#
# COMPACT_ATOMS: atom_id res chain seq x y z
N MET A 1 3.19 -17.74 -20.11
CA MET A 1 4.46 -17.13 -20.53
C MET A 1 4.35 -15.62 -20.32
N GLY A 2 4.82 -15.13 -19.16
CA GLY A 2 4.75 -13.71 -18.82
C GLY A 2 5.68 -12.90 -19.71
N LYS A 3 5.14 -11.87 -20.36
CA LYS A 3 5.94 -10.94 -21.16
C LYS A 3 6.91 -10.20 -20.24
N PHE A 4 8.20 -10.39 -20.49
CA PHE A 4 9.29 -9.69 -19.81
C PHE A 4 9.19 -8.19 -20.11
N LYS A 5 8.47 -7.45 -19.26
CA LYS A 5 8.27 -6.01 -19.44
C LYS A 5 9.33 -5.28 -18.60
N ILE A 6 10.42 -4.91 -19.23
CA ILE A 6 11.43 -4.00 -18.63
C ILE A 6 10.84 -2.58 -18.72
N SER A 7 9.89 -2.26 -17.84
CA SER A 7 9.28 -0.93 -17.81
C SER A 7 9.64 -0.12 -16.56
N ASP A 8 10.47 -0.69 -15.69
CA ASP A 8 10.95 0.00 -14.50
C ASP A 8 12.35 0.56 -14.76
N PRO A 9 12.53 1.88 -14.90
CA PRO A 9 13.83 2.50 -15.18
C PRO A 9 14.85 2.22 -14.06
N MET A 10 14.42 2.11 -12.80
CA MET A 10 15.30 1.78 -11.68
C MET A 10 15.88 0.38 -11.81
N ARG A 11 15.07 -0.58 -12.24
CA ARG A 11 15.51 -1.94 -12.44
C ARG A 11 16.54 -2.05 -13.59
N LEU A 12 16.28 -1.38 -14.72
CA LEU A 12 17.21 -1.32 -15.82
C LEU A 12 18.54 -0.71 -15.38
N PHE A 13 18.50 0.36 -14.62
CA PHE A 13 19.68 1.01 -14.05
C PHE A 13 20.47 0.03 -13.15
N THR A 14 19.80 -0.67 -12.23
CA THR A 14 20.42 -1.66 -11.33
C THR A 14 21.11 -2.78 -12.13
N LEU A 15 20.46 -3.31 -13.17
CA LEU A 15 21.05 -4.35 -14.03
C LEU A 15 22.31 -3.88 -14.76
N ILE A 16 22.28 -2.68 -15.34
CA ILE A 16 23.42 -2.10 -16.05
C ILE A 16 24.59 -1.87 -15.09
N VAL A 17 24.34 -1.23 -13.95
CA VAL A 17 25.37 -0.93 -12.96
C VAL A 17 25.98 -2.22 -12.41
N SER A 18 25.15 -3.20 -12.04
CA SER A 18 25.66 -4.49 -11.53
C SER A 18 26.47 -5.22 -12.56
N ALA A 19 26.05 -5.27 -13.82
CA ALA A 19 26.85 -5.91 -14.92
C ALA A 19 28.18 -5.23 -15.11
N LEU A 20 28.24 -3.89 -15.04
CA LEU A 20 29.48 -3.13 -15.17
C LEU A 20 30.47 -3.49 -14.05
N PHE A 21 30.01 -3.52 -12.80
CA PHE A 21 30.86 -3.85 -11.66
C PHE A 21 31.29 -5.32 -11.65
N VAL A 22 30.50 -6.24 -12.14
CA VAL A 22 30.89 -7.64 -12.35
C VAL A 22 32.04 -7.71 -13.36
N ALA A 23 31.98 -6.96 -14.47
CA ALA A 23 33.05 -6.92 -15.46
C ALA A 23 34.35 -6.33 -14.88
N ILE A 24 34.25 -5.23 -14.10
CA ILE A 24 35.41 -4.63 -13.41
C ILE A 24 36.03 -5.63 -12.42
N GLY A 25 35.20 -6.31 -11.62
CA GLY A 25 35.69 -7.34 -10.70
C GLY A 25 36.40 -8.50 -11.42
N ALA A 26 35.85 -8.96 -12.54
CA ALA A 26 36.46 -10.00 -13.36
C ALA A 26 37.82 -9.57 -13.94
N MET A 27 37.96 -8.33 -14.38
CA MET A 27 39.24 -7.77 -14.84
C MET A 27 40.26 -7.71 -13.70
N ALA A 28 39.86 -7.25 -12.51
CA ALA A 28 40.75 -7.23 -11.34
C ALA A 28 41.21 -8.62 -10.93
N ILE A 29 40.37 -9.64 -11.05
CA ILE A 29 40.77 -11.05 -10.82
C ILE A 29 41.82 -11.51 -11.86
N ALA A 30 41.60 -11.15 -13.12
CA ALA A 30 42.55 -11.50 -14.20
C ALA A 30 43.94 -10.86 -13.99
N ASP A 31 43.98 -9.66 -13.37
CA ASP A 31 45.20 -8.96 -12.98
C ASP A 31 45.81 -9.49 -11.66
N GLY A 32 45.24 -10.55 -11.08
CA GLY A 32 45.75 -11.18 -9.87
C GLY A 32 45.34 -10.50 -8.56
N ASN A 33 44.42 -9.54 -8.60
CA ASN A 33 43.93 -8.85 -7.43
C ASN A 33 42.83 -9.68 -6.74
N SER A 34 43.09 -10.12 -5.49
CA SER A 34 42.13 -10.91 -4.72
C SER A 34 40.85 -10.14 -4.33
N GLU A 35 40.87 -8.81 -4.27
CA GLU A 35 39.68 -7.98 -3.97
C GLU A 35 38.68 -8.05 -5.11
N GLY A 36 39.09 -8.39 -6.33
CA GLY A 36 38.20 -8.58 -7.47
C GLY A 36 37.10 -9.62 -7.21
N TRP A 37 37.38 -10.66 -6.39
CA TRP A 37 36.37 -11.66 -6.01
C TRP A 37 35.24 -11.10 -5.18
N LEU A 38 35.53 -10.16 -4.28
CA LEU A 38 34.51 -9.50 -3.45
C LEU A 38 33.58 -8.62 -4.31
N ILE A 39 34.21 -7.86 -5.24
CA ILE A 39 33.47 -6.99 -6.16
C ILE A 39 32.59 -7.83 -7.10
N ALA A 40 33.15 -8.80 -7.77
CA ALA A 40 32.43 -9.66 -8.70
C ALA A 40 31.31 -10.47 -7.99
N GLY A 41 31.61 -11.01 -6.80
CA GLY A 41 30.66 -11.79 -6.01
C GLY A 41 29.45 -10.93 -5.52
N PHE A 42 29.74 -9.78 -4.95
CA PHE A 42 28.66 -8.88 -4.44
C PHE A 42 27.76 -8.39 -5.58
N PHE A 43 28.35 -7.82 -6.63
CA PHE A 43 27.56 -7.29 -7.74
C PHE A 43 26.95 -8.39 -8.61
N GLY A 44 27.58 -9.57 -8.68
CA GLY A 44 27.02 -10.78 -9.31
C GLY A 44 25.72 -11.22 -8.58
N LEU A 45 25.73 -11.21 -7.24
CA LEU A 45 24.54 -11.51 -6.44
C LEU A 45 23.44 -10.45 -6.65
N CYS A 46 23.78 -9.17 -6.64
CA CYS A 46 22.84 -8.08 -6.93
C CYS A 46 22.23 -8.22 -8.33
N PHE A 47 23.04 -8.58 -9.32
CA PHE A 47 22.57 -8.83 -10.69
C PHE A 47 21.58 -10.00 -10.73
N LEU A 48 21.91 -11.12 -10.09
CA LEU A 48 21.02 -12.29 -10.02
C LEU A 48 19.69 -11.93 -9.33
N ILE A 49 19.73 -11.23 -8.19
CA ILE A 49 18.52 -10.77 -7.50
C ILE A 49 17.67 -9.92 -8.45
N ALA A 50 18.25 -8.94 -9.15
CA ALA A 50 17.53 -8.07 -10.07
C ALA A 50 16.96 -8.82 -11.29
N VAL A 51 17.61 -9.89 -11.76
CA VAL A 51 17.11 -10.75 -12.83
C VAL A 51 15.94 -11.60 -12.35
N PHE A 52 16.07 -12.20 -11.16
CA PHE A 52 15.09 -13.15 -10.64
C PHE A 52 13.95 -12.48 -9.86
N GLU A 53 14.08 -11.19 -9.50
CA GLU A 53 13.05 -10.44 -8.76
C GLU A 53 11.62 -10.63 -9.29
N PRO A 54 11.34 -10.68 -10.63
CA PRO A 54 9.98 -10.88 -11.11
C PRO A 54 9.40 -12.26 -10.86
N TRP A 55 10.28 -13.25 -10.58
CA TRP A 55 9.87 -14.63 -10.34
C TRP A 55 9.69 -14.93 -8.85
N PHE A 56 10.30 -14.11 -8.00
CA PHE A 56 9.98 -14.21 -6.58
C PHE A 56 8.62 -13.55 -6.33
N PRO A 57 7.69 -14.28 -5.69
CA PRO A 57 6.48 -13.63 -5.18
C PRO A 57 6.97 -12.51 -4.27
N LYS A 58 6.66 -11.26 -4.63
CA LYS A 58 7.00 -10.12 -3.79
C LYS A 58 6.35 -10.38 -2.43
N PRO A 59 7.11 -10.74 -1.37
CA PRO A 59 6.50 -11.04 -0.07
C PRO A 59 5.84 -9.80 0.54
N TRP A 60 6.20 -8.64 0.05
CA TRP A 60 5.62 -7.31 0.25
C TRP A 60 4.97 -6.75 -1.02
N ALA A 61 4.51 -7.57 -1.94
CA ALA A 61 3.40 -7.13 -2.74
C ALA A 61 2.35 -6.77 -1.71
N VAL A 62 2.46 -5.52 -1.30
CA VAL A 62 1.58 -4.79 -0.40
C VAL A 62 0.23 -5.36 -0.69
N CYS A 63 -0.36 -5.94 0.31
CA CYS A 63 -1.65 -6.56 0.22
C CYS A 63 -2.50 -5.59 -0.58
N GLN A 64 -2.72 -5.88 -1.85
CA GLN A 64 -3.38 -4.95 -2.76
C GLN A 64 -4.85 -4.95 -2.34
N TYR A 65 -5.12 -4.17 -1.33
CA TYR A 65 -6.48 -3.83 -0.98
C TYR A 65 -7.10 -3.15 -2.19
N ARG A 66 -8.23 -3.64 -2.61
CA ARG A 66 -9.00 -3.07 -3.69
C ARG A 66 -10.30 -2.54 -3.15
N LEU A 67 -10.52 -1.26 -3.31
CA LEU A 67 -11.75 -0.61 -2.93
C LEU A 67 -12.71 -0.60 -4.14
N LEU A 68 -13.88 -1.13 -3.94
CA LEU A 68 -14.97 -1.11 -4.91
C LEU A 68 -16.04 -0.17 -4.38
N ILE A 69 -16.25 0.93 -5.07
CA ILE A 69 -17.21 1.97 -4.73
C ILE A 69 -18.35 1.89 -5.73
N THR A 70 -19.57 1.75 -5.23
CA THR A 70 -20.81 1.79 -6.02
C THR A 70 -21.74 2.85 -5.45
N GLU A 71 -22.88 3.07 -6.12
CA GLU A 71 -23.90 4.01 -5.64
C GLU A 71 -24.48 3.64 -4.27
N ASP A 72 -24.57 2.34 -3.98
CA ASP A 72 -25.23 1.83 -2.78
C ASP A 72 -24.28 1.38 -1.67
N GLU A 73 -23.08 0.91 -2.04
CA GLU A 73 -22.16 0.27 -1.09
C GLU A 73 -20.69 0.55 -1.40
N VAL A 74 -19.87 0.39 -0.38
CA VAL A 74 -18.43 0.31 -0.50
C VAL A 74 -17.96 -1.06 -0.01
N ALA A 75 -17.06 -1.68 -0.76
CA ALA A 75 -16.49 -2.97 -0.41
C ALA A 75 -14.96 -2.93 -0.53
N CYS A 76 -14.30 -3.57 0.41
CA CYS A 76 -12.86 -3.77 0.40
C CYS A 76 -12.55 -5.24 0.14
N GLU A 77 -11.79 -5.50 -0.91
CA GLU A 77 -11.30 -6.83 -1.27
C GLU A 77 -9.83 -6.96 -0.94
N HIS A 78 -9.48 -8.08 -0.35
CA HIS A 78 -8.11 -8.45 -0.05
C HIS A 78 -7.87 -9.92 -0.42
N PRO A 79 -6.74 -10.27 -1.09
CA PRO A 79 -6.51 -11.63 -1.58
C PRO A 79 -6.52 -12.73 -0.52
N ARG A 80 -6.30 -12.38 0.76
CA ARG A 80 -6.17 -13.32 1.88
C ARG A 80 -7.19 -13.09 3.00
N ARG A 81 -8.12 -12.14 2.85
CA ARG A 81 -9.15 -11.83 3.85
C ARG A 81 -10.53 -11.95 3.22
N GLN A 82 -11.52 -12.15 4.06
CA GLN A 82 -12.90 -12.09 3.64
C GLN A 82 -13.23 -10.69 3.14
N ARG A 83 -14.02 -10.59 2.07
CA ARG A 83 -14.50 -9.30 1.55
C ARG A 83 -15.30 -8.60 2.65
N GLU A 84 -14.93 -7.38 2.96
CA GLU A 84 -15.66 -6.50 3.84
C GLU A 84 -16.50 -5.56 3.00
N LEU A 85 -17.75 -5.35 3.38
CA LEU A 85 -18.66 -4.44 2.68
C LEU A 85 -19.58 -3.73 3.66
N ILE A 86 -19.97 -2.51 3.32
CA ILE A 86 -20.96 -1.73 4.05
C ILE A 86 -21.77 -0.88 3.06
N ARG A 87 -23.09 -0.78 3.28
CA ARG A 87 -23.94 0.15 2.53
C ARG A 87 -23.77 1.57 3.08
N TRP A 88 -23.83 2.54 2.21
CA TRP A 88 -23.71 3.94 2.61
C TRP A 88 -24.78 4.36 3.64
N GLU A 89 -25.99 3.83 3.50
CA GLU A 89 -27.10 4.10 4.43
C GLU A 89 -26.89 3.53 5.84
N ASP A 90 -26.07 2.46 5.96
CA ASP A 90 -25.77 1.78 7.22
C ASP A 90 -24.60 2.40 7.98
N VAL A 91 -23.85 3.31 7.34
CA VAL A 91 -22.71 3.98 7.97
C VAL A 91 -23.20 4.91 9.09
N ASN A 92 -22.74 4.66 10.30
CA ASN A 92 -23.06 5.46 11.49
C ASN A 92 -21.89 6.32 11.94
N ARG A 93 -20.65 5.84 11.74
CA ARG A 93 -19.42 6.56 12.09
C ARG A 93 -18.35 6.33 11.05
N ILE A 94 -17.50 7.32 10.89
CA ILE A 94 -16.32 7.22 10.05
C ILE A 94 -15.11 7.61 10.90
N TRP A 95 -14.14 6.70 10.94
CA TRP A 95 -12.93 6.85 11.71
C TRP A 95 -11.71 6.87 10.79
N TYR A 96 -10.79 7.75 11.09
CA TYR A 96 -9.43 7.68 10.58
C TYR A 96 -8.55 7.05 11.64
N VAL A 97 -7.81 6.02 11.26
CA VAL A 97 -6.98 5.23 12.17
C VAL A 97 -5.56 5.23 11.66
N THR A 98 -4.63 5.63 12.51
CA THR A 98 -3.20 5.52 12.25
C THR A 98 -2.61 4.38 13.08
N THR A 99 -1.72 3.61 12.47
CA THR A 99 -0.99 2.51 13.11
C THR A 99 0.51 2.75 12.99
N SER A 100 1.30 2.13 13.86
CA SER A 100 2.76 2.21 13.83
C SER A 100 3.40 0.89 13.40
N GLU A 101 2.75 0.16 12.48
CA GLU A 101 3.20 -1.18 12.07
C GLU A 101 4.46 -1.18 11.19
N GLY A 102 5.00 0.00 10.89
CA GLY A 102 6.28 0.19 10.20
C GLY A 102 6.17 0.23 8.67
N PRO A 103 7.27 0.42 7.95
CA PRO A 103 7.29 0.83 6.54
C PRO A 103 6.82 -0.24 5.55
N GLN A 104 6.37 -1.39 6.02
CA GLN A 104 5.94 -2.50 5.15
C GLN A 104 4.42 -2.72 5.13
N LEU A 105 3.69 -2.07 6.04
CA LEU A 105 2.23 -2.14 6.14
C LEU A 105 1.65 -0.74 6.04
N PRO A 106 0.43 -0.59 5.53
CA PRO A 106 -0.25 0.69 5.52
C PRO A 106 -0.38 1.25 6.94
N ASP A 107 0.03 2.48 7.14
CA ASP A 107 -0.03 3.14 8.45
C ASP A 107 -1.35 3.91 8.65
N GLU A 108 -2.08 4.15 7.58
CA GLU A 108 -3.28 4.97 7.55
C GLU A 108 -4.48 4.18 7.03
N TRP A 109 -5.55 4.20 7.81
CA TRP A 109 -6.76 3.43 7.52
C TRP A 109 -8.01 4.28 7.67
N LEU A 110 -9.00 4.01 6.85
CA LEU A 110 -10.37 4.51 7.02
C LEU A 110 -11.28 3.36 7.43
N LEU A 111 -12.03 3.56 8.52
CA LEU A 111 -13.03 2.62 8.99
C LEU A 111 -14.41 3.24 8.86
N LEU A 112 -15.25 2.66 8.02
CA LEU A 112 -16.67 2.93 7.96
C LEU A 112 -17.38 1.95 8.90
N GLU A 113 -17.99 2.45 9.96
CA GLU A 113 -18.62 1.66 11.01
C GLU A 113 -20.14 1.77 10.92
N GLY A 114 -20.82 0.65 10.89
CA GLY A 114 -22.27 0.51 10.95
C GLY A 114 -22.73 -0.25 12.19
N GLU A 115 -24.04 -0.47 12.32
CA GLU A 115 -24.61 -1.18 13.47
C GLU A 115 -24.22 -2.67 13.50
N HIS A 116 -24.11 -3.30 12.33
CA HIS A 116 -23.89 -4.74 12.21
C HIS A 116 -22.55 -5.13 11.61
N GLY A 117 -21.66 -4.17 11.40
CA GLY A 117 -20.35 -4.38 10.83
C GLY A 117 -19.73 -3.12 10.30
N GLY A 118 -18.62 -3.27 9.57
CA GLY A 118 -17.92 -2.14 8.99
C GLY A 118 -17.05 -2.57 7.81
N CYS A 119 -16.45 -1.59 7.17
CA CYS A 119 -15.47 -1.78 6.12
C CYS A 119 -14.21 -0.99 6.47
N LEU A 120 -13.11 -1.71 6.65
CA LEU A 120 -11.80 -1.14 6.96
C LEU A 120 -10.90 -1.26 5.73
N PHE A 121 -10.33 -0.16 5.30
CA PHE A 121 -9.42 -0.14 4.16
C PHE A 121 -8.32 0.90 4.33
N PRO A 122 -7.10 0.61 3.80
CA PRO A 122 -6.00 1.55 3.86
C PRO A 122 -6.18 2.69 2.86
N THR A 123 -5.61 3.84 3.15
CA THR A 123 -5.61 5.00 2.24
C THR A 123 -4.85 4.74 0.93
N GLU A 124 -3.99 3.72 0.91
CA GLU A 124 -3.24 3.28 -0.28
C GLU A 124 -4.00 2.24 -1.12
N ALA A 125 -5.26 1.92 -0.79
CA ALA A 125 -6.04 0.94 -1.54
C ALA A 125 -6.25 1.38 -3.00
N ILE A 126 -6.22 0.40 -3.92
CA ILE A 126 -6.53 0.67 -5.32
C ILE A 126 -8.00 1.12 -5.43
N GLY A 127 -8.23 2.31 -6.00
CA GLY A 127 -9.56 2.90 -6.11
C GLY A 127 -9.91 3.85 -4.96
N PHE A 128 -8.98 4.11 -4.03
CA PHE A 128 -9.20 5.00 -2.90
C PHE A 128 -9.52 6.44 -3.33
N ASP A 129 -8.95 6.94 -4.41
CA ASP A 129 -9.18 8.32 -4.87
C ASP A 129 -10.67 8.66 -5.05
N GLY A 130 -11.48 7.67 -5.46
CA GLY A 130 -12.92 7.85 -5.64
C GLY A 130 -13.71 8.02 -4.33
N ILE A 131 -13.15 7.66 -3.17
CA ILE A 131 -13.85 7.73 -1.89
C ILE A 131 -14.13 9.18 -1.46
N TRP A 132 -13.26 10.11 -1.83
CA TRP A 132 -13.37 11.51 -1.42
C TRP A 132 -14.63 12.18 -1.93
N ASP A 133 -15.00 11.90 -3.18
CA ASP A 133 -16.20 12.46 -3.78
C ASP A 133 -17.46 11.94 -3.08
N GLU A 134 -17.48 10.65 -2.74
CA GLU A 134 -18.58 10.02 -2.02
C GLU A 134 -18.69 10.55 -0.58
N LEU A 135 -17.57 10.69 0.13
CA LEU A 135 -17.58 11.24 1.48
C LEU A 135 -18.09 12.68 1.52
N ASN A 136 -17.67 13.50 0.56
CA ASN A 136 -18.14 14.88 0.45
C ASN A 136 -19.63 14.99 0.15
N GLN A 137 -20.13 14.13 -0.73
CA GLN A 137 -21.53 14.19 -1.15
C GLN A 137 -22.49 13.63 -0.12
N ARG A 138 -22.10 12.56 0.58
CA ARG A 138 -23.00 11.79 1.46
C ARG A 138 -22.93 12.20 2.91
N PHE A 139 -21.76 12.64 3.39
CA PHE A 139 -21.50 12.87 4.82
C PHE A 139 -21.22 14.35 5.11
N ALA A 140 -22.30 15.14 5.15
CA ALA A 140 -22.20 16.56 5.47
C ALA A 140 -21.51 16.77 6.83
N GLY A 141 -20.48 17.65 6.85
CA GLY A 141 -19.72 17.94 8.07
C GLY A 141 -18.58 16.94 8.35
N PHE A 142 -18.18 16.14 7.37
CA PHE A 142 -17.01 15.28 7.49
C PHE A 142 -15.74 16.12 7.82
N ASP A 143 -15.02 15.74 8.88
CA ASP A 143 -13.78 16.42 9.29
C ASP A 143 -12.55 15.78 8.66
N TYR A 144 -11.92 16.51 7.74
CA TYR A 144 -10.69 16.09 7.05
C TYR A 144 -9.41 16.41 7.82
N LYS A 145 -9.48 17.17 8.92
CA LYS A 145 -8.28 17.59 9.65
C LYS A 145 -7.40 16.45 10.11
N PRO A 146 -7.95 15.32 10.63
CA PRO A 146 -7.11 14.19 11.04
C PRO A 146 -6.30 13.61 9.90
N LEU A 147 -6.84 13.59 8.68
CA LEU A 147 -6.15 13.05 7.50
C LEU A 147 -5.04 13.98 6.97
N ILE A 148 -5.19 15.29 7.20
CA ILE A 148 -4.19 16.28 6.74
C ILE A 148 -3.05 16.42 7.74
N HIS A 149 -3.35 16.24 9.03
CA HIS A 149 -2.41 16.42 10.13
C HIS A 149 -2.00 15.09 10.77
N GLY A 150 -2.25 13.97 10.09
CA GLY A 150 -1.99 12.63 10.57
C GLY A 150 -0.64 12.54 11.26
N GLY A 151 -0.65 12.28 12.55
CA GLY A 151 0.55 12.07 13.34
C GLY A 151 1.14 10.69 13.05
N THR A 152 2.42 10.53 13.36
CA THR A 152 3.12 9.24 13.30
C THR A 152 2.74 8.31 14.45
N ASP A 153 1.91 8.78 15.38
CA ASP A 153 1.49 8.03 16.55
C ASP A 153 0.20 7.25 16.29
N GLU A 154 0.07 6.11 16.95
CA GLU A 154 -1.15 5.32 16.91
C GLU A 154 -2.32 6.14 17.46
N ALA A 155 -3.32 6.40 16.62
CA ALA A 155 -4.47 7.20 16.97
C ALA A 155 -5.73 6.76 16.22
N LYS A 156 -6.87 7.00 16.84
CA LYS A 156 -8.17 6.81 16.21
C LYS A 156 -8.95 8.11 16.32
N HIS A 157 -9.22 8.73 15.18
CA HIS A 157 -9.91 10.02 15.09
C HIS A 157 -11.30 9.84 14.49
N LEU A 158 -12.31 10.36 15.15
CA LEU A 158 -13.67 10.41 14.62
C LEU A 158 -13.75 11.53 13.58
N CYS A 159 -14.03 11.17 12.33
CA CYS A 159 -14.18 12.11 11.24
C CYS A 159 -15.65 12.50 10.98
N TRP A 160 -16.57 11.59 11.27
CA TRP A 160 -17.99 11.82 11.09
C TRP A 160 -18.81 10.86 11.95
N GLU A 161 -19.96 11.35 12.45
CA GLU A 161 -20.93 10.56 13.20
C GLU A 161 -22.34 10.98 12.77
N ARG A 162 -23.19 10.00 12.55
CA ARG A 162 -24.59 10.22 12.24
C ARG A 162 -25.28 10.85 13.43
N SER A 163 -25.77 12.08 13.27
CA SER A 163 -26.58 12.73 14.29
C SER A 163 -27.88 11.93 14.46
N CYS A 164 -28.01 11.23 15.57
CA CYS A 164 -29.29 10.64 15.93
C CYS A 164 -30.26 11.80 16.17
N PRO A 165 -31.43 11.91 15.49
CA PRO A 165 -32.40 12.88 15.86
C PRO A 165 -32.78 12.57 17.30
N ARG A 166 -32.51 13.49 18.26
CA ARG A 166 -33.01 13.38 19.63
C ARG A 166 -34.51 13.17 19.54
N SER A 167 -34.97 11.97 19.87
CA SER A 167 -36.39 11.75 20.15
C SER A 167 -36.77 12.70 21.28
N LEU A 168 -37.44 13.76 20.92
CA LEU A 168 -38.14 14.62 21.92
C LEU A 168 -39.22 13.76 22.51
N SER A 169 -38.92 13.18 23.66
CA SER A 169 -39.92 12.57 24.57
C SER A 169 -40.51 13.64 25.46
#